data_fa2c755fda71d3214bc49af191bda61f
#
_entry.id   fa2c755fda71d3214bc49af191bda61f
#
_cell.length_a   1.000
_cell.length_b   1.000
_cell.length_c   1.000
_cell.angle_alpha   90.00
_cell.angle_beta   90.00
_cell.angle_gamma   90.00
#
_symmetry.space_group_name_H-M   'P 1'
#
loop_
_entity.id
_entity.type
_entity.pdbx_description
1 polymer ?
#
loop_
_entity_poly.entity_id
_entity_poly.type
_entity_poly.pdbx_seq_one_letter_code
_entity_poly.pdbx_strand_id
1 'polypeptide(L)'
;MDLHLFQSDGFLRVAAASPRIRVADVEGNAEVALTAVREAAERGVRALVLPELNLTGYTAADLFHNRTLLHACEAALVRILDETRELPIVFTVGLPVAVAENIYNCAAVCCAGELLGLTAKKYLPNYGEFYERRWFAPAPADPMWIEFAGQGPVPLGSGLIYRCCDEGAEDIVLGVEVCEDLWVPAPPSTEMALAGATVILNPSASDEIIGKADYRRSLISNQSARLYCAYAYADASEGESTTDMVFAGEN
;
A
#
# COMPACT_ATOMS: atom_id res chain seq x y z
N MET A 1 22.78 -10.79 6.66
CA MET A 1 23.25 -9.42 6.97
C MET A 1 22.18 -8.82 7.86
N ASP A 2 22.51 -8.55 9.11
CA ASP A 2 21.52 -7.99 10.03
C ASP A 2 21.30 -6.52 9.66
N LEU A 3 20.24 -6.25 8.92
CA LEU A 3 19.80 -4.89 8.62
C LEU A 3 19.06 -4.37 9.85
N HIS A 4 19.75 -3.57 10.66
CA HIS A 4 19.08 -2.83 11.73
C HIS A 4 18.24 -1.72 11.10
N LEU A 5 16.92 -1.96 10.97
CA LEU A 5 15.97 -1.01 10.41
C LEU A 5 15.80 0.22 11.29
N PHE A 6 15.96 0.06 12.60
CA PHE A 6 15.70 1.11 13.56
C PHE A 6 16.91 1.33 14.46
N GLN A 7 17.35 2.56 14.58
CA GLN A 7 18.29 2.96 15.63
C GLN A 7 17.48 3.25 16.90
N SER A 8 18.06 2.94 18.04
CA SER A 8 17.43 2.97 19.37
C SER A 8 17.03 4.34 19.91
N ASP A 9 16.81 5.34 19.06
CA ASP A 9 16.55 6.73 19.47
C ASP A 9 15.06 6.98 19.81
N GLY A 10 14.20 5.98 19.67
CA GLY A 10 12.75 6.12 19.90
C GLY A 10 11.99 6.90 18.81
N PHE A 11 12.64 7.21 17.70
CA PHE A 11 12.03 7.92 16.57
C PHE A 11 11.97 7.07 15.32
N LEU A 12 10.82 7.07 14.66
CA LEU A 12 10.62 6.48 13.34
C LEU A 12 10.38 7.58 12.31
N ARG A 13 11.17 7.62 11.24
CA ARG A 13 10.89 8.49 10.10
C ARG A 13 10.01 7.76 9.10
N VAL A 14 8.78 8.25 8.95
CA VAL A 14 7.79 7.76 8.00
C VAL A 14 7.66 8.76 6.85
N ALA A 15 7.40 8.27 5.64
CA ALA A 15 7.14 9.09 4.47
C ALA A 15 5.96 8.55 3.66
N ALA A 16 5.29 9.45 2.97
CA ALA A 16 4.37 9.16 1.89
C ALA A 16 4.93 9.79 0.60
N ALA A 17 4.77 9.11 -0.53
CA ALA A 17 5.21 9.61 -1.81
C ALA A 17 4.17 9.30 -2.89
N SER A 18 3.84 10.30 -3.71
CA SER A 18 2.89 10.20 -4.84
C SER A 18 3.63 10.49 -6.16
N PRO A 19 4.45 9.54 -6.63
CA PRO A 19 5.21 9.74 -7.84
C PRO A 19 4.30 9.71 -9.07
N ARG A 20 4.72 10.41 -10.13
CA ARG A 20 4.04 10.35 -11.41
C ARG A 20 4.22 8.98 -12.05
N ILE A 21 3.11 8.34 -12.39
CA ILE A 21 3.10 7.04 -13.06
C ILE A 21 2.44 7.12 -14.46
N ARG A 22 2.42 6.00 -15.17
CA ARG A 22 1.67 5.82 -16.42
C ARG A 22 0.75 4.62 -16.31
N VAL A 23 -0.50 4.78 -16.73
CA VAL A 23 -1.48 3.69 -16.70
C VAL A 23 -0.99 2.51 -17.55
N ALA A 24 -0.98 1.31 -16.94
CA ALA A 24 -0.56 0.03 -17.52
C ALA A 24 0.93 -0.08 -17.95
N ASP A 25 1.77 0.91 -17.67
CA ASP A 25 3.22 0.84 -17.88
C ASP A 25 3.92 0.28 -16.64
N VAL A 26 3.72 -1.03 -16.39
CA VAL A 26 4.19 -1.68 -15.15
C VAL A 26 5.69 -1.56 -14.97
N GLU A 27 6.47 -1.72 -16.05
CA GLU A 27 7.94 -1.64 -15.98
C GLU A 27 8.42 -0.22 -15.64
N GLY A 28 7.87 0.80 -16.32
CA GLY A 28 8.16 2.20 -16.03
C GLY A 28 7.73 2.60 -14.62
N ASN A 29 6.58 2.13 -14.16
CA ASN A 29 6.07 2.40 -12.81
C ASN A 29 6.91 1.71 -11.72
N ALA A 30 7.47 0.52 -12.00
CA ALA A 30 8.41 -0.15 -11.10
C ALA A 30 9.71 0.66 -10.92
N GLU A 31 10.26 1.24 -11.99
CA GLU A 31 11.41 2.14 -11.91
C GLU A 31 11.12 3.38 -11.06
N VAL A 32 9.94 3.95 -11.24
CA VAL A 32 9.50 5.11 -10.46
C VAL A 32 9.37 4.75 -8.97
N ALA A 33 8.78 3.58 -8.67
CA ALA A 33 8.68 3.07 -7.30
C ALA A 33 10.07 2.83 -6.68
N LEU A 34 10.98 2.17 -7.39
CA LEU A 34 12.36 1.94 -6.97
C LEU A 34 13.10 3.24 -6.68
N THR A 35 12.94 4.25 -7.53
CA THR A 35 13.52 5.57 -7.31
C THR A 35 13.02 6.18 -6.01
N ALA A 36 11.70 6.16 -5.78
CA ALA A 36 11.10 6.70 -4.56
C ALA A 36 11.58 5.96 -3.30
N VAL A 37 11.71 4.64 -3.35
CA VAL A 37 12.21 3.82 -2.23
C VAL A 37 13.67 4.14 -1.93
N ARG A 38 14.53 4.25 -2.95
CA ARG A 38 15.95 4.60 -2.77
C ARG A 38 16.12 5.99 -2.18
N GLU A 39 15.44 7.00 -2.74
CA GLU A 39 15.49 8.36 -2.21
C GLU A 39 14.98 8.44 -0.76
N ALA A 40 13.93 7.71 -0.42
CA ALA A 40 13.42 7.63 0.94
C ALA A 40 14.46 7.01 1.89
N ALA A 41 15.07 5.88 1.50
CA ALA A 41 16.11 5.21 2.28
C ALA A 41 17.34 6.11 2.51
N GLU A 42 17.81 6.81 1.48
CA GLU A 42 18.91 7.78 1.56
C GLU A 42 18.63 8.93 2.54
N ARG A 43 17.36 9.34 2.65
CA ARG A 43 16.90 10.35 3.62
C ARG A 43 16.66 9.79 5.02
N GLY A 44 16.97 8.51 5.25
CA GLY A 44 16.78 7.84 6.53
C GLY A 44 15.33 7.49 6.87
N VAL A 45 14.44 7.46 5.86
CA VAL A 45 13.08 6.95 6.04
C VAL A 45 13.14 5.45 6.31
N ARG A 46 12.29 4.97 7.22
CA ARG A 46 12.21 3.56 7.59
C ARG A 46 10.87 2.92 7.24
N ALA A 47 9.83 3.74 7.03
CA ALA A 47 8.54 3.28 6.52
C ALA A 47 8.06 4.22 5.42
N LEU A 48 7.77 3.70 4.23
CA LEU A 48 7.30 4.46 3.07
C LEU A 48 5.99 3.88 2.56
N VAL A 49 5.00 4.72 2.35
CA VAL A 49 3.77 4.37 1.65
C VAL A 49 3.78 4.95 0.23
N LEU A 50 3.49 4.10 -0.76
CA LEU A 50 3.22 4.47 -2.14
C LEU A 50 1.72 4.35 -2.43
N PRO A 51 1.19 4.97 -3.50
CA PRO A 51 -0.25 4.97 -3.80
C PRO A 51 -0.82 3.57 -4.11
N GLU A 52 -2.13 3.48 -4.00
CA GLU A 52 -2.92 2.31 -4.40
C GLU A 52 -2.68 1.98 -5.87
N LEU A 53 -2.49 0.68 -6.19
CA LEU A 53 -2.27 0.17 -7.55
C LEU A 53 -1.17 0.93 -8.34
N ASN A 54 -0.15 1.44 -7.65
CA ASN A 54 0.88 2.28 -8.27
C ASN A 54 1.69 1.57 -9.37
N LEU A 55 1.72 0.23 -9.43
CA LEU A 55 2.35 -0.48 -10.55
C LEU A 55 1.53 -0.44 -11.84
N THR A 56 0.22 -0.35 -11.74
CA THR A 56 -0.68 -0.37 -12.90
C THR A 56 -1.32 0.97 -13.22
N GLY A 57 -1.42 1.84 -12.20
CA GLY A 57 -2.37 2.92 -12.16
C GLY A 57 -3.77 2.41 -11.80
N TYR A 58 -4.48 3.20 -10.99
CA TYR A 58 -5.83 2.88 -10.55
C TYR A 58 -6.82 2.79 -11.72
N THR A 59 -6.64 3.62 -12.74
CA THR A 59 -7.54 3.71 -13.89
C THR A 59 -7.22 2.72 -15.03
N ALA A 60 -6.53 1.62 -14.75
CA ALA A 60 -6.25 0.58 -15.74
C ALA A 60 -7.52 -0.18 -16.22
N ALA A 61 -8.64 -0.05 -15.53
CA ALA A 61 -9.96 -0.56 -15.91
C ALA A 61 -9.96 -2.07 -16.24
N ASP A 62 -10.60 -2.49 -17.34
CA ASP A 62 -10.70 -3.90 -17.71
C ASP A 62 -9.35 -4.59 -18.00
N LEU A 63 -8.25 -3.82 -18.05
CA LEU A 63 -6.91 -4.41 -18.12
C LEU A 63 -6.54 -5.22 -16.88
N PHE A 64 -7.19 -4.98 -15.73
CA PHE A 64 -7.01 -5.82 -14.55
C PHE A 64 -7.34 -7.31 -14.78
N HIS A 65 -8.19 -7.63 -15.78
CA HIS A 65 -8.44 -9.01 -16.19
C HIS A 65 -7.41 -9.58 -17.17
N ASN A 66 -6.44 -8.77 -17.59
CA ASN A 66 -5.43 -9.21 -18.57
C ASN A 66 -4.29 -9.94 -17.87
N ARG A 67 -4.10 -11.21 -18.19
CA ARG A 67 -3.04 -12.03 -17.60
C ARG A 67 -1.64 -11.47 -17.83
N THR A 68 -1.40 -10.81 -18.97
CA THR A 68 -0.10 -10.17 -19.24
C THR A 68 0.18 -9.05 -18.24
N LEU A 69 -0.83 -8.24 -17.89
CA LEU A 69 -0.68 -7.20 -16.88
C LEU A 69 -0.40 -7.81 -15.51
N LEU A 70 -1.16 -8.83 -15.11
CA LEU A 70 -0.99 -9.50 -13.81
C LEU A 70 0.41 -10.14 -13.67
N HIS A 71 0.87 -10.85 -14.68
CA HIS A 71 2.24 -11.43 -14.69
C HIS A 71 3.31 -10.34 -14.69
N ALA A 72 3.11 -9.24 -15.41
CA ALA A 72 4.04 -8.12 -15.39
C ALA A 72 4.16 -7.51 -13.99
N CYS A 73 3.04 -7.36 -13.27
CA CYS A 73 3.03 -6.86 -11.88
C CYS A 73 3.80 -7.80 -10.93
N GLU A 74 3.60 -9.09 -11.05
CA GLU A 74 4.33 -10.07 -10.24
C GLU A 74 5.83 -10.02 -10.54
N ALA A 75 6.22 -10.01 -11.82
CA ALA A 75 7.63 -9.90 -12.24
C ALA A 75 8.27 -8.58 -11.78
N ALA A 76 7.53 -7.46 -11.85
CA ALA A 76 7.99 -6.18 -11.36
C ALA A 76 8.20 -6.20 -9.83
N LEU A 77 7.32 -6.85 -9.08
CA LEU A 77 7.49 -7.00 -7.63
C LEU A 77 8.74 -7.82 -7.30
N VAL A 78 8.99 -8.94 -8.01
CA VAL A 78 10.24 -9.73 -7.85
C VAL A 78 11.45 -8.84 -8.04
N ARG A 79 11.48 -8.05 -9.11
CA ARG A 79 12.57 -7.11 -9.38
C ARG A 79 12.72 -6.06 -8.26
N ILE A 80 11.61 -5.48 -7.79
CA ILE A 80 11.64 -4.50 -6.69
C ILE A 80 12.22 -5.12 -5.43
N LEU A 81 11.82 -6.33 -5.06
CA LEU A 81 12.35 -7.06 -3.91
C LEU A 81 13.86 -7.29 -4.05
N ASP A 82 14.32 -7.74 -5.21
CA ASP A 82 15.74 -7.99 -5.45
C ASP A 82 16.58 -6.70 -5.37
N GLU A 83 16.12 -5.61 -5.96
CA GLU A 83 16.85 -4.33 -6.01
C GLU A 83 16.80 -3.53 -4.69
N THR A 84 15.92 -3.90 -3.75
CA THR A 84 15.80 -3.27 -2.43
C THR A 84 16.31 -4.14 -1.28
N ARG A 85 16.92 -5.27 -1.59
CA ARG A 85 17.37 -6.27 -0.59
C ARG A 85 18.28 -5.69 0.51
N GLU A 86 19.11 -4.73 0.16
CA GLU A 86 20.06 -4.12 1.10
C GLU A 86 19.56 -2.78 1.69
N LEU A 87 18.34 -2.38 1.37
CA LEU A 87 17.79 -1.13 1.86
C LEU A 87 17.06 -1.34 3.20
N PRO A 88 17.44 -0.59 4.25
CA PRO A 88 16.83 -0.73 5.57
C PRO A 88 15.52 0.07 5.65
N ILE A 89 14.53 -0.32 4.86
CA ILE A 89 13.24 0.36 4.75
C ILE A 89 12.11 -0.65 4.52
N VAL A 90 11.00 -0.49 5.23
CA VAL A 90 9.74 -1.14 4.90
C VAL A 90 8.91 -0.22 4.01
N PHE A 91 8.31 -0.76 2.97
CA PHE A 91 7.51 0.05 2.05
C PHE A 91 6.34 -0.75 1.46
N THR A 92 5.35 -0.03 0.94
CA THR A 92 4.21 -0.63 0.25
C THR A 92 4.33 -0.48 -1.25
N VAL A 93 3.86 -1.49 -2.00
CA VAL A 93 3.70 -1.45 -3.46
C VAL A 93 2.28 -1.87 -3.80
N GLY A 94 1.53 -1.01 -4.47
CA GLY A 94 0.15 -1.28 -4.89
C GLY A 94 0.09 -2.07 -6.19
N LEU A 95 -0.59 -3.23 -6.19
CA LEU A 95 -0.74 -4.08 -7.37
C LEU A 95 -1.99 -4.97 -7.32
N PRO A 96 -2.53 -5.39 -8.47
CA PRO A 96 -3.54 -6.44 -8.54
C PRO A 96 -2.89 -7.82 -8.31
N VAL A 97 -3.51 -8.64 -7.48
CA VAL A 97 -3.06 -10.01 -7.18
C VAL A 97 -4.16 -11.01 -7.52
N ALA A 98 -3.86 -11.92 -8.44
CA ALA A 98 -4.79 -12.97 -8.84
C ALA A 98 -4.57 -14.23 -7.99
N VAL A 99 -5.63 -14.72 -7.34
CA VAL A 99 -5.63 -15.99 -6.60
C VAL A 99 -6.88 -16.78 -6.97
N ALA A 100 -6.69 -17.95 -7.54
CA ALA A 100 -7.76 -18.76 -8.09
C ALA A 100 -8.63 -17.97 -9.10
N GLU A 101 -9.91 -17.77 -8.82
CA GLU A 101 -10.84 -17.06 -9.70
C GLU A 101 -10.98 -15.56 -9.36
N ASN A 102 -10.34 -15.11 -8.28
CA ASN A 102 -10.46 -13.74 -7.80
C ASN A 102 -9.22 -12.91 -8.11
N ILE A 103 -9.43 -11.60 -8.29
CA ILE A 103 -8.36 -10.61 -8.31
C ILE A 103 -8.57 -9.69 -7.11
N TYR A 104 -7.51 -9.45 -6.35
CA TYR A 104 -7.52 -8.59 -5.18
C TYR A 104 -6.73 -7.32 -5.45
N ASN A 105 -7.25 -6.19 -5.01
CA ASN A 105 -6.52 -4.93 -4.96
C ASN A 105 -5.64 -4.97 -3.69
N CYS A 106 -4.33 -5.10 -3.86
CA CYS A 106 -3.42 -5.34 -2.75
C CYS A 106 -2.34 -4.26 -2.62
N ALA A 107 -1.93 -4.05 -1.38
CA ALA A 107 -0.66 -3.44 -1.02
C ALA A 107 0.31 -4.54 -0.59
N ALA A 108 1.35 -4.78 -1.38
CA ALA A 108 2.47 -5.63 -0.99
C ALA A 108 3.33 -4.89 0.03
N VAL A 109 3.56 -5.48 1.18
CA VAL A 109 4.45 -4.95 2.22
C VAL A 109 5.81 -5.60 2.07
N CYS A 110 6.80 -4.80 1.70
CA CYS A 110 8.14 -5.24 1.34
C CYS A 110 9.17 -4.72 2.33
N CYS A 111 10.16 -5.53 2.66
CA CYS A 111 11.27 -5.15 3.52
C CYS A 111 12.51 -5.98 3.21
N ALA A 112 13.65 -5.34 2.96
CA ALA A 112 14.94 -6.01 2.80
C ALA A 112 14.93 -7.22 1.82
N GLY A 113 14.20 -7.09 0.71
CA GLY A 113 14.07 -8.14 -0.31
C GLY A 113 13.01 -9.20 0.01
N GLU A 114 12.31 -9.07 1.12
CA GLU A 114 11.25 -10.00 1.52
C GLU A 114 9.86 -9.38 1.31
N LEU A 115 8.92 -10.21 0.86
CA LEU A 115 7.50 -9.91 0.82
C LEU A 115 6.87 -10.37 2.14
N LEU A 116 6.63 -9.42 3.04
CA LEU A 116 6.11 -9.72 4.36
C LEU A 116 4.63 -10.10 4.35
N GLY A 117 3.87 -9.59 3.38
CA GLY A 117 2.46 -9.88 3.22
C GLY A 117 1.80 -9.03 2.13
N LEU A 118 0.58 -9.40 1.79
CA LEU A 118 -0.28 -8.76 0.81
C LEU A 118 -1.55 -8.27 1.52
N THR A 119 -1.62 -6.98 1.83
CA THR A 119 -2.84 -6.41 2.41
C THR A 119 -3.85 -6.18 1.30
N ALA A 120 -4.90 -6.98 1.29
CA ALA A 120 -6.00 -6.85 0.34
C ALA A 120 -7.05 -5.84 0.85
N LYS A 121 -7.54 -4.98 -0.05
CA LYS A 121 -8.61 -4.02 0.23
C LYS A 121 -9.89 -4.74 0.68
N LYS A 122 -10.41 -4.35 1.83
CA LYS A 122 -11.60 -4.98 2.44
C LYS A 122 -12.89 -4.39 1.89
N TYR A 123 -12.94 -3.08 1.75
CA TYR A 123 -14.11 -2.34 1.29
C TYR A 123 -13.86 -1.77 -0.10
N LEU A 124 -14.63 -2.25 -1.07
CA LEU A 124 -14.53 -1.84 -2.45
C LEU A 124 -15.58 -0.77 -2.75
N PRO A 125 -15.19 0.48 -3.06
CA PRO A 125 -16.14 1.50 -3.46
C PRO A 125 -16.85 1.10 -4.76
N ASN A 126 -18.16 1.25 -4.77
CA ASN A 126 -19.00 0.90 -5.93
C ASN A 126 -20.19 1.84 -6.03
N TYR A 127 -19.89 3.13 -6.05
CA TYR A 127 -20.82 4.25 -6.10
C TYR A 127 -20.18 5.44 -6.85
N GLY A 128 -21.00 6.31 -7.40
CA GLY A 128 -20.51 7.45 -8.18
C GLY A 128 -19.61 7.00 -9.33
N GLU A 129 -18.41 7.55 -9.36
CA GLU A 129 -17.34 7.25 -10.31
C GLU A 129 -16.58 5.95 -10.00
N PHE A 130 -16.80 5.34 -8.84
CA PHE A 130 -16.14 4.11 -8.41
C PHE A 130 -16.96 2.87 -8.75
N TYR A 131 -16.34 1.87 -9.35
CA TYR A 131 -16.94 0.58 -9.70
C TYR A 131 -15.94 -0.58 -9.56
N GLU A 132 -15.19 -0.60 -8.43
CA GLU A 132 -14.14 -1.59 -8.19
C GLU A 132 -14.62 -3.04 -8.17
N ARG A 133 -15.88 -3.29 -7.79
CA ARG A 133 -16.46 -4.64 -7.81
C ARG A 133 -16.56 -5.25 -9.20
N ARG A 134 -16.35 -4.46 -10.25
CA ARG A 134 -16.23 -4.96 -11.61
C ARG A 134 -14.95 -5.79 -11.78
N TRP A 135 -13.90 -5.44 -11.06
CA TRP A 135 -12.56 -6.04 -11.24
C TRP A 135 -12.08 -6.83 -10.05
N PHE A 136 -12.40 -6.39 -8.83
CA PHE A 136 -11.82 -6.92 -7.61
C PHE A 136 -12.82 -7.61 -6.72
N ALA A 137 -12.34 -8.65 -6.02
CA ALA A 137 -13.00 -9.24 -4.87
C ALA A 137 -12.56 -8.51 -3.59
N PRO A 138 -13.44 -8.37 -2.58
CA PRO A 138 -13.05 -7.89 -1.27
C PRO A 138 -12.05 -8.87 -0.61
N ALA A 139 -11.24 -8.35 0.31
CA ALA A 139 -10.34 -9.20 1.09
C ALA A 139 -11.06 -10.43 1.65
N PRO A 140 -10.41 -11.60 1.70
CA PRO A 140 -10.99 -12.79 2.32
C PRO A 140 -11.30 -12.54 3.79
N ALA A 141 -12.32 -13.23 4.32
CA ALA A 141 -12.76 -13.08 5.72
C ALA A 141 -11.64 -13.44 6.72
N ASP A 142 -10.92 -14.52 6.42
CA ASP A 142 -9.72 -14.92 7.13
C ASP A 142 -8.51 -14.82 6.20
N PRO A 143 -7.33 -14.40 6.66
CA PRO A 143 -6.12 -14.37 5.84
C PRO A 143 -5.79 -15.74 5.27
N MET A 144 -5.44 -15.78 3.99
CA MET A 144 -4.96 -16.99 3.32
C MET A 144 -3.45 -16.93 3.10
N TRP A 145 -2.81 -18.09 2.98
CA TRP A 145 -1.39 -18.21 2.68
C TRP A 145 -1.21 -18.63 1.23
N ILE A 146 -0.42 -17.89 0.50
CA ILE A 146 -0.20 -18.12 -0.95
C ILE A 146 1.29 -18.11 -1.28
N GLU A 147 1.64 -18.72 -2.43
CA GLU A 147 2.91 -18.54 -3.10
C GLU A 147 2.78 -17.34 -4.04
N PHE A 148 3.65 -16.35 -3.94
CA PHE A 148 3.62 -15.17 -4.80
C PHE A 148 5.00 -14.53 -4.94
N ALA A 149 5.31 -14.02 -6.12
CA ALA A 149 6.58 -13.37 -6.43
C ALA A 149 7.83 -14.23 -6.10
N GLY A 150 7.72 -15.54 -6.28
CA GLY A 150 8.78 -16.49 -5.96
C GLY A 150 9.04 -16.67 -4.47
N GLN A 151 8.18 -16.15 -3.62
CA GLN A 151 8.23 -16.28 -2.17
C GLN A 151 6.95 -16.94 -1.64
N GLY A 152 7.04 -17.57 -0.49
CA GLY A 152 5.90 -18.18 0.18
C GLY A 152 6.30 -19.11 1.33
N PRO A 153 5.34 -19.44 2.19
CA PRO A 153 3.98 -18.94 2.18
C PRO A 153 3.87 -17.48 2.64
N VAL A 154 3.16 -16.64 1.88
CA VAL A 154 2.94 -15.22 2.16
C VAL A 154 1.47 -15.01 2.56
N PRO A 155 1.18 -14.28 3.66
CA PRO A 155 -0.20 -14.00 4.05
C PRO A 155 -0.85 -12.99 3.12
N LEU A 156 -2.07 -13.27 2.66
CA LEU A 156 -2.94 -12.35 1.94
C LEU A 156 -4.23 -12.14 2.72
N GLY A 157 -4.57 -10.92 3.05
CA GLY A 157 -5.79 -10.59 3.79
C GLY A 157 -5.87 -9.14 4.21
N SER A 158 -6.92 -8.77 4.95
CA SER A 158 -7.07 -7.47 5.59
C SER A 158 -6.68 -7.58 7.07
N GLY A 159 -6.27 -6.46 7.69
CA GLY A 159 -5.97 -6.43 9.13
C GLY A 159 -4.62 -7.05 9.51
N LEU A 160 -3.74 -7.27 8.56
CA LEU A 160 -2.38 -7.74 8.83
C LEU A 160 -1.58 -6.66 9.55
N ILE A 161 -0.81 -7.07 10.58
CA ILE A 161 0.13 -6.18 11.27
C ILE A 161 1.55 -6.75 11.21
N TYR A 162 2.53 -5.88 11.17
CA TYR A 162 3.95 -6.21 10.99
C TYR A 162 4.75 -5.59 12.13
N ARG A 163 5.28 -6.44 13.00
CA ARG A 163 6.05 -5.99 14.17
C ARG A 163 7.53 -5.90 13.83
N CYS A 164 8.16 -4.80 14.21
CA CYS A 164 9.62 -4.70 14.19
C CYS A 164 10.23 -5.68 15.22
N CYS A 165 11.28 -6.40 14.81
CA CYS A 165 12.00 -7.34 15.66
C CYS A 165 13.37 -6.80 16.11
N ASP A 166 13.72 -5.56 15.75
CA ASP A 166 14.97 -4.94 16.18
C ASP A 166 14.91 -4.59 17.67
N GLU A 167 16.02 -4.80 18.38
CA GLU A 167 16.12 -4.50 19.81
C GLU A 167 15.89 -2.99 20.06
N GLY A 168 14.95 -2.68 20.93
CA GLY A 168 14.56 -1.32 21.28
C GLY A 168 13.56 -0.66 20.29
N ALA A 169 13.01 -1.44 19.34
CA ALA A 169 12.01 -0.97 18.38
C ALA A 169 10.73 -1.85 18.37
N GLU A 170 10.54 -2.67 19.40
CA GLU A 170 9.42 -3.62 19.49
C GLU A 170 8.05 -2.95 19.56
N ASP A 171 8.02 -1.67 19.95
CA ASP A 171 6.80 -0.84 19.95
C ASP A 171 6.41 -0.34 18.56
N ILE A 172 7.27 -0.55 17.55
CA ILE A 172 6.95 -0.20 16.17
C ILE A 172 6.21 -1.36 15.53
N VAL A 173 4.91 -1.18 15.36
CA VAL A 173 4.03 -2.14 14.70
C VAL A 173 3.29 -1.42 13.58
N LEU A 174 3.53 -1.88 12.33
CA LEU A 174 2.91 -1.31 11.15
C LEU A 174 1.61 -2.04 10.85
N GLY A 175 0.57 -1.30 10.46
CA GLY A 175 -0.64 -1.79 9.84
C GLY A 175 -0.81 -1.15 8.47
N VAL A 176 -1.50 -1.84 7.57
CA VAL A 176 -1.81 -1.31 6.23
C VAL A 176 -3.29 -1.47 5.96
N GLU A 177 -3.96 -0.40 5.52
CA GLU A 177 -5.32 -0.43 4.98
C GLU A 177 -5.38 0.35 3.68
N VAL A 178 -6.29 0.01 2.77
CA VAL A 178 -6.26 0.54 1.41
C VAL A 178 -7.45 1.47 1.16
N CYS A 179 -7.17 2.76 0.96
CA CYS A 179 -8.08 3.78 0.44
C CYS A 179 -9.45 3.80 1.14
N GLU A 180 -10.49 3.22 0.51
CA GLU A 180 -11.88 3.16 1.01
C GLU A 180 -11.98 2.54 2.40
N ASP A 181 -11.03 1.71 2.79
CA ASP A 181 -11.00 1.11 4.13
C ASP A 181 -11.02 2.17 5.24
N LEU A 182 -10.46 3.35 5.00
CA LEU A 182 -10.51 4.50 5.93
C LEU A 182 -11.90 5.16 6.01
N TRP A 183 -12.68 5.12 4.90
CA TRP A 183 -13.92 5.92 4.78
C TRP A 183 -15.15 5.25 5.38
N VAL A 184 -15.05 4.00 5.78
CA VAL A 184 -16.14 3.22 6.36
C VAL A 184 -16.30 3.50 7.86
N PRO A 185 -17.47 3.22 8.46
CA PRO A 185 -17.70 3.43 9.90
C PRO A 185 -16.77 2.65 10.83
N ALA A 186 -16.26 1.49 10.39
CA ALA A 186 -15.33 0.65 11.13
C ALA A 186 -14.11 0.29 10.25
N PRO A 187 -13.13 1.21 10.13
CA PRO A 187 -11.91 0.97 9.38
C PRO A 187 -11.10 -0.22 9.94
N PRO A 188 -10.44 -1.02 9.09
CA PRO A 188 -9.53 -2.09 9.53
C PRO A 188 -8.44 -1.61 10.49
N SER A 189 -7.97 -0.37 10.34
CA SER A 189 -7.00 0.26 11.24
C SER A 189 -7.46 0.29 12.70
N THR A 190 -8.77 0.28 12.96
CA THR A 190 -9.31 0.21 14.33
C THR A 190 -8.93 -1.13 15.00
N GLU A 191 -9.14 -2.24 14.32
CA GLU A 191 -8.77 -3.56 14.83
C GLU A 191 -7.25 -3.74 14.89
N MET A 192 -6.52 -3.21 13.90
CA MET A 192 -5.06 -3.23 13.89
C MET A 192 -4.46 -2.46 15.08
N ALA A 193 -5.01 -1.29 15.42
CA ALA A 193 -4.57 -0.51 16.58
C ALA A 193 -4.88 -1.25 17.90
N LEU A 194 -6.05 -1.87 18.02
CA LEU A 194 -6.39 -2.72 19.18
C LEU A 194 -5.46 -3.94 19.30
N ALA A 195 -4.94 -4.43 18.18
CA ALA A 195 -3.93 -5.51 18.13
C ALA A 195 -2.49 -5.00 18.36
N GLY A 196 -2.30 -3.68 18.54
CA GLY A 196 -1.03 -3.08 18.90
C GLY A 196 -0.32 -2.32 17.77
N ALA A 197 -0.98 -2.07 16.63
CA ALA A 197 -0.40 -1.22 15.60
C ALA A 197 -0.19 0.21 16.12
N THR A 198 0.97 0.79 15.82
CA THR A 198 1.35 2.16 16.20
C THR A 198 1.56 3.07 14.99
N VAL A 199 1.67 2.49 13.80
CA VAL A 199 1.79 3.21 12.53
C VAL A 199 0.85 2.58 11.50
N ILE A 200 0.02 3.39 10.87
CA ILE A 200 -0.85 2.97 9.78
C ILE A 200 -0.37 3.59 8.47
N LEU A 201 -0.21 2.75 7.45
CA LEU A 201 0.09 3.16 6.08
C LEU A 201 -1.17 2.98 5.23
N ASN A 202 -1.57 4.01 4.50
CA ASN A 202 -2.75 3.97 3.64
C ASN A 202 -2.39 4.35 2.20
N PRO A 203 -2.14 3.35 1.33
CA PRO A 203 -2.14 3.54 -0.11
C PRO A 203 -3.54 3.91 -0.60
N SER A 204 -3.65 4.99 -1.34
CA SER A 204 -4.95 5.49 -1.82
C SER A 204 -4.93 5.90 -3.30
N ALA A 205 -6.12 5.90 -3.89
CA ALA A 205 -6.46 6.52 -5.15
C ALA A 205 -7.80 7.24 -4.97
N SER A 206 -7.76 8.32 -4.20
CA SER A 206 -8.94 9.12 -3.88
C SER A 206 -9.09 10.24 -4.88
N ASP A 207 -10.23 10.29 -5.56
CA ASP A 207 -10.54 11.35 -6.50
C ASP A 207 -10.63 12.72 -5.82
N GLU A 208 -10.36 13.77 -6.59
CA GLU A 208 -10.42 15.15 -6.12
C GLU A 208 -11.70 15.82 -6.60
N ILE A 209 -12.57 16.15 -5.66
CA ILE A 209 -13.76 16.95 -5.88
C ILE A 209 -13.77 18.15 -4.93
N ILE A 210 -14.57 19.19 -5.24
CA ILE A 210 -14.62 20.42 -4.45
C ILE A 210 -14.97 20.12 -2.99
N GLY A 211 -14.08 20.50 -2.07
CA GLY A 211 -14.22 20.35 -0.63
C GLY A 211 -13.79 19.00 -0.06
N LYS A 212 -13.39 18.03 -0.89
CA LYS A 212 -12.97 16.70 -0.42
C LYS A 212 -11.61 16.73 0.27
N ALA A 213 -10.68 17.58 -0.16
CA ALA A 213 -9.34 17.67 0.42
C ALA A 213 -9.39 17.97 1.93
N ASP A 214 -10.16 18.97 2.36
CA ASP A 214 -10.30 19.31 3.77
C ASP A 214 -10.98 18.21 4.58
N TYR A 215 -11.97 17.55 3.99
CA TYR A 215 -12.63 16.41 4.62
C TYR A 215 -11.68 15.23 4.77
N ARG A 216 -10.91 14.89 3.74
CA ARG A 216 -9.89 13.82 3.77
C ARG A 216 -8.85 14.06 4.85
N ARG A 217 -8.28 15.27 4.94
CA ARG A 217 -7.33 15.64 6.01
C ARG A 217 -7.95 15.52 7.40
N SER A 218 -9.20 15.99 7.54
CA SER A 218 -9.93 15.87 8.80
C SER A 218 -10.16 14.41 9.19
N LEU A 219 -10.52 13.55 8.23
CA LEU A 219 -10.74 12.13 8.45
C LEU A 219 -9.45 11.43 8.90
N ILE A 220 -8.34 11.66 8.19
CA ILE A 220 -7.02 11.11 8.52
C ILE A 220 -6.58 11.56 9.92
N SER A 221 -6.68 12.85 10.21
CA SER A 221 -6.29 13.41 11.50
C SER A 221 -7.12 12.84 12.65
N ASN A 222 -8.43 12.70 12.44
CA ASN A 222 -9.32 12.08 13.43
C ASN A 222 -8.98 10.60 13.65
N GLN A 223 -8.72 9.86 12.58
CA GLN A 223 -8.38 8.44 12.70
C GLN A 223 -7.06 8.27 13.45
N SER A 224 -6.02 9.01 13.08
CA SER A 224 -4.74 9.04 13.78
C SER A 224 -4.91 9.34 15.27
N ALA A 225 -5.65 10.41 15.62
CA ALA A 225 -5.87 10.82 17.00
C ALA A 225 -6.65 9.77 17.81
N ARG A 226 -7.69 9.17 17.24
CA ARG A 226 -8.51 8.15 17.91
C ARG A 226 -7.75 6.85 18.18
N LEU A 227 -6.86 6.47 17.26
CA LEU A 227 -6.10 5.23 17.34
C LEU A 227 -4.78 5.37 18.10
N TYR A 228 -4.35 6.61 18.41
CA TYR A 228 -3.00 6.88 18.92
C TYR A 228 -1.89 6.31 18.01
N CYS A 229 -2.14 6.30 16.70
CA CYS A 229 -1.20 5.82 15.69
C CYS A 229 -0.71 6.98 14.83
N ALA A 230 0.56 6.93 14.42
CA ALA A 230 0.99 7.70 13.25
C ALA A 230 0.20 7.19 12.03
N TYR A 231 -0.26 8.10 11.17
CA TYR A 231 -1.04 7.74 9.99
C TYR A 231 -0.41 8.39 8.76
N ALA A 232 0.11 7.58 7.84
CA ALA A 232 0.69 8.04 6.59
C ALA A 232 -0.22 7.64 5.43
N TYR A 233 -0.53 8.61 4.59
CA TYR A 233 -1.46 8.49 3.48
C TYR A 233 -0.78 8.92 2.19
N ALA A 234 -0.83 8.11 1.14
CA ALA A 234 -0.28 8.44 -0.17
C ALA A 234 -1.37 8.30 -1.24
N ASP A 235 -1.67 9.38 -1.93
CA ASP A 235 -2.71 9.40 -2.95
C ASP A 235 -2.16 9.23 -4.36
N ALA A 236 -2.98 8.69 -5.27
CA ALA A 236 -2.73 8.70 -6.70
C ALA A 236 -2.54 10.13 -7.21
N SER A 237 -1.69 10.31 -8.20
CA SER A 237 -1.28 11.63 -8.64
C SER A 237 -1.30 11.81 -10.17
N GLU A 238 -0.39 12.61 -10.67
CA GLU A 238 -0.25 12.90 -12.08
C GLU A 238 0.00 11.62 -12.92
N GLY A 239 -0.70 11.50 -14.02
CA GLY A 239 -0.59 10.40 -14.96
C GLY A 239 -1.74 9.38 -14.88
N GLU A 240 -2.50 9.38 -13.79
CA GLU A 240 -3.60 8.44 -13.57
C GLU A 240 -4.99 9.03 -13.85
N SER A 241 -5.11 10.36 -13.94
CA SER A 241 -6.39 11.01 -14.18
C SER A 241 -6.90 10.73 -15.58
N THR A 242 -7.79 9.74 -15.69
CA THR A 242 -8.45 9.35 -16.94
C THR A 242 -9.94 9.18 -16.71
N THR A 243 -10.75 9.32 -17.77
CA THR A 243 -12.21 9.16 -17.72
C THR A 243 -12.86 10.09 -16.67
N ASP A 244 -13.50 9.52 -15.66
CA ASP A 244 -14.30 10.25 -14.67
C ASP A 244 -13.50 10.67 -13.42
N MET A 245 -12.24 10.25 -13.30
CA MET A 245 -11.43 10.42 -12.09
C MET A 245 -10.31 11.42 -12.30
N VAL A 246 -10.12 12.29 -11.31
CA VAL A 246 -9.01 13.25 -11.22
C VAL A 246 -8.35 13.08 -9.85
N PHE A 247 -7.03 12.97 -9.82
CA PHE A 247 -6.27 12.81 -8.60
C PHE A 247 -5.36 14.00 -8.34
N ALA A 248 -5.26 14.42 -7.08
CA ALA A 248 -4.46 15.57 -6.66
C ALA A 248 -3.06 15.20 -6.16
N GLY A 249 -2.83 13.94 -5.79
CA GLY A 249 -1.55 13.49 -5.22
C GLY A 249 -1.29 14.05 -3.84
N GLU A 250 -2.30 14.21 -3.01
CA GLU A 250 -2.15 14.66 -1.64
C GLU A 250 -1.57 13.56 -0.74
N ASN A 251 -0.64 13.97 0.15
CA ASN A 251 0.00 13.10 1.12
C ASN A 251 -0.16 13.66 2.53
#